data_6d10dedf5490679c4e6358ab08e2704e
#
_entry.id   6d10dedf5490679c4e6358ab08e2704e
#
_cell.length_a   1.000
_cell.length_b   1.000
_cell.length_c   1.000
_cell.angle_alpha   90.00
_cell.angle_beta   90.00
_cell.angle_gamma   90.00
#
_symmetry.space_group_name_H-M   'P 1'
#
loop_
_entity.id
_entity.type
_entity.pdbx_description
1 polymer ?
#
loop_
_entity_poly.entity_id
_entity_poly.type
_entity_poly.pdbx_seq_one_letter_code
_entity_poly.pdbx_strand_id
1 'polypeptide(L)'
;MVLIDIVVANIWMAVLLFGIGRKERIDQWLKADNSSIEELKNKVSTYAASVTRNPSLTDLMIILGIAFTAVGLSHWGSNVISELLKTNIPAVNDPTTFVSTFGDKFFWMVTFATVLGILFSYTKLKQYEGAGASKIGSVFIYILVASIGMKMDLGSVLSNPGLLIVGLIWMAIHVLLMVVVAKLIRAPFFFLAVGSKANIGGAASAPIIATAFHPSLASVGVLLAVFGYVVGTYGAILSAILMEIAAPK
;
A
#
# COMPACT_ATOMS: atom_id res chain seq x y z
N MET A 1 5.31 -15.25 -11.50
CA MET A 1 4.80 -13.85 -11.58
C MET A 1 5.12 -13.04 -10.32
N VAL A 2 4.75 -13.45 -9.10
CA VAL A 2 4.97 -12.68 -7.86
C VAL A 2 6.43 -12.22 -7.66
N LEU A 3 7.40 -13.08 -7.92
CA LEU A 3 8.84 -12.75 -7.83
C LEU A 3 9.26 -11.65 -8.80
N ILE A 4 8.77 -11.72 -10.04
CA ILE A 4 9.09 -10.73 -11.08
C ILE A 4 8.48 -9.38 -10.70
N ASP A 5 7.24 -9.38 -10.20
CA ASP A 5 6.58 -8.18 -9.69
C ASP A 5 7.43 -7.52 -8.59
N ILE A 6 7.92 -8.28 -7.61
CA ILE A 6 8.76 -7.74 -6.54
C ILE A 6 10.09 -7.17 -7.09
N VAL A 7 10.76 -7.87 -8.00
CA VAL A 7 12.04 -7.40 -8.57
C VAL A 7 11.83 -6.11 -9.36
N VAL A 8 10.85 -6.08 -10.27
CA VAL A 8 10.56 -4.93 -11.12
C VAL A 8 10.06 -3.75 -10.29
N ALA A 9 9.21 -4.01 -9.28
CA ALA A 9 8.73 -2.98 -8.35
C ALA A 9 9.87 -2.37 -7.51
N ASN A 10 10.88 -3.15 -7.12
CA ASN A 10 12.03 -2.63 -6.38
C ASN A 10 12.98 -1.81 -7.27
N ILE A 11 13.17 -2.21 -8.52
CA ILE A 11 13.91 -1.40 -9.50
C ILE A 11 13.19 -0.04 -9.67
N TRP A 12 11.87 -0.06 -9.83
CA TRP A 12 11.08 1.17 -9.92
C TRP A 12 11.18 2.01 -8.65
N MET A 13 11.16 1.39 -7.46
CA MET A 13 11.36 2.11 -6.20
C MET A 13 12.70 2.83 -6.16
N ALA A 14 13.78 2.19 -6.61
CA ALA A 14 15.10 2.82 -6.68
C ALA A 14 15.10 4.04 -7.62
N VAL A 15 14.42 3.96 -8.77
CA VAL A 15 14.25 5.09 -9.70
C VAL A 15 13.49 6.24 -9.04
N LEU A 16 12.41 5.96 -8.30
CA LEU A 16 11.66 6.98 -7.58
C LEU A 16 12.50 7.64 -6.49
N LEU A 17 13.24 6.87 -5.69
CA LEU A 17 14.13 7.39 -4.64
C LEU A 17 15.21 8.29 -5.23
N PHE A 18 15.81 7.90 -6.36
CA PHE A 18 16.76 8.73 -7.09
C PHE A 18 16.10 10.02 -7.60
N GLY A 19 14.85 9.94 -8.06
CA GLY A 19 14.05 11.08 -8.50
C GLY A 19 13.80 12.10 -7.38
N ILE A 20 13.71 11.68 -6.11
CA ILE A 20 13.49 12.58 -4.96
C ILE A 20 14.62 13.62 -4.85
N GLY A 21 15.86 13.22 -5.12
CA GLY A 21 17.00 14.15 -5.17
C GLY A 21 16.86 15.23 -6.25
N ARG A 22 15.93 15.07 -7.19
CA ARG A 22 15.68 15.99 -8.30
C ARG A 22 14.23 16.49 -8.36
N LYS A 23 13.51 16.38 -7.23
CA LYS A 23 12.08 16.66 -7.14
C LYS A 23 11.68 18.01 -7.73
N GLU A 24 12.46 19.06 -7.47
CA GLU A 24 12.17 20.41 -7.94
C GLU A 24 12.16 20.51 -9.48
N ARG A 25 13.10 19.83 -10.15
CA ARG A 25 13.13 19.79 -11.62
C ARG A 25 11.96 18.99 -12.18
N ILE A 26 11.61 17.88 -11.51
CA ILE A 26 10.47 17.04 -11.90
C ILE A 26 9.16 17.81 -11.71
N ASP A 27 8.98 18.50 -10.58
CA ASP A 27 7.80 19.31 -10.29
C ASP A 27 7.67 20.49 -11.29
N GLN A 28 8.77 21.16 -11.64
CA GLN A 28 8.77 22.19 -12.67
C GLN A 28 8.35 21.62 -14.03
N TRP A 29 8.88 20.46 -14.41
CA TRP A 29 8.52 19.79 -15.65
C TRP A 29 7.06 19.35 -15.67
N LEU A 30 6.55 18.83 -14.55
CA LEU A 30 5.12 18.46 -14.36
C LEU A 30 4.22 19.70 -14.32
N LYS A 31 4.75 20.90 -14.11
CA LYS A 31 4.03 22.14 -13.76
C LYS A 31 3.17 21.92 -12.51
N ALA A 32 3.72 21.22 -11.53
CA ALA A 32 3.03 20.77 -10.34
C ALA A 32 2.58 21.95 -9.46
N ASP A 33 1.40 21.80 -8.86
CA ASP A 33 0.95 22.65 -7.78
C ASP A 33 1.31 21.98 -6.44
N ASN A 34 2.33 22.49 -5.78
CA ASN A 34 2.84 21.96 -4.53
C ASN A 34 2.08 22.48 -3.29
N SER A 35 1.08 23.35 -3.45
CA SER A 35 0.35 23.96 -2.33
C SER A 35 -0.30 22.90 -1.42
N SER A 36 -0.94 21.91 -2.01
CA SER A 36 -1.63 20.83 -1.30
C SER A 36 -0.68 19.95 -0.49
N ILE A 37 0.51 19.66 -1.00
CA ILE A 37 1.49 18.84 -0.28
C ILE A 37 2.16 19.61 0.86
N GLU A 38 2.45 20.89 0.66
CA GLU A 38 3.01 21.75 1.72
C GLU A 38 1.96 21.98 2.84
N GLU A 39 0.70 22.19 2.51
CA GLU A 39 -0.37 22.27 3.48
C GLU A 39 -0.51 20.96 4.27
N LEU A 40 -0.53 19.82 3.57
CA LEU A 40 -0.61 18.49 4.18
C LEU A 40 0.57 18.24 5.12
N LYS A 41 1.78 18.50 4.67
CA LYS A 41 3.01 18.37 5.45
C LYS A 41 2.95 19.23 6.72
N ASN A 42 2.52 20.48 6.61
CA ASN A 42 2.39 21.38 7.75
C ASN A 42 1.34 20.88 8.74
N LYS A 43 0.17 20.45 8.28
CA LYS A 43 -0.89 19.87 9.14
C LYS A 43 -0.41 18.65 9.88
N VAL A 44 0.22 17.70 9.17
CA VAL A 44 0.71 16.45 9.79
C VAL A 44 1.86 16.73 10.75
N SER A 45 2.80 17.62 10.40
CA SER A 45 3.91 18.00 11.29
C SER A 45 3.43 18.71 12.53
N THR A 46 2.47 19.65 12.40
CA THR A 46 1.89 20.36 13.52
C THR A 46 1.14 19.40 14.46
N TYR A 47 0.33 18.50 13.88
CA TYR A 47 -0.34 17.48 14.68
C TYR A 47 0.66 16.57 15.40
N ALA A 48 1.65 16.03 14.70
CA ALA A 48 2.68 15.19 15.30
C ALA A 48 3.40 15.91 16.44
N ALA A 49 3.79 17.19 16.25
CA ALA A 49 4.42 17.99 17.29
C ALA A 49 3.50 18.21 18.50
N SER A 50 2.19 18.43 18.29
CA SER A 50 1.23 18.67 19.36
C SER A 50 0.97 17.46 20.25
N VAL A 51 1.15 16.25 19.74
CA VAL A 51 0.92 14.99 20.49
C VAL A 51 2.22 14.29 20.90
N THR A 52 3.39 14.75 20.42
CA THR A 52 4.69 14.14 20.70
C THR A 52 4.97 14.12 22.19
N ARG A 53 5.31 12.94 22.68
CA ARG A 53 5.74 12.71 24.08
C ARG A 53 6.79 11.61 24.13
N ASN A 54 7.55 11.57 25.23
CA ASN A 54 8.44 10.44 25.49
C ASN A 54 7.59 9.20 25.79
N PRO A 55 7.71 8.12 25.01
CA PRO A 55 6.91 6.92 25.22
C PRO A 55 7.31 6.24 26.54
N SER A 56 6.34 5.91 27.37
CA SER A 56 6.51 5.03 28.52
C SER A 56 6.40 3.55 28.09
N LEU A 57 6.86 2.63 28.94
CA LEU A 57 6.64 1.20 28.73
C LEU A 57 5.14 0.88 28.60
N THR A 58 4.32 1.56 29.39
CA THR A 58 2.85 1.42 29.33
C THR A 58 2.31 1.85 27.97
N ASP A 59 2.79 2.96 27.39
CA ASP A 59 2.39 3.39 26.04
C ASP A 59 2.72 2.32 25.00
N LEU A 60 3.93 1.76 25.05
CA LEU A 60 4.36 0.70 24.12
C LEU A 60 3.49 -0.55 24.26
N MET A 61 3.19 -0.98 25.48
CA MET A 61 2.32 -2.13 25.74
C MET A 61 0.90 -1.90 25.23
N ILE A 62 0.35 -0.69 25.39
CA ILE A 62 -0.97 -0.34 24.89
C ILE A 62 -0.98 -0.34 23.36
N ILE A 63 0.03 0.25 22.71
CA ILE A 63 0.14 0.24 21.23
C ILE A 63 0.18 -1.20 20.71
N LEU A 64 1.01 -2.05 21.29
CA LEU A 64 1.11 -3.46 20.88
C LEU A 64 -0.18 -4.22 21.19
N GLY A 65 -0.79 -3.98 22.36
CA GLY A 65 -2.07 -4.60 22.74
C GLY A 65 -3.18 -4.26 21.75
N ILE A 66 -3.31 -2.98 21.35
CA ILE A 66 -4.28 -2.54 20.35
C ILE A 66 -3.99 -3.19 18.98
N ALA A 67 -2.72 -3.18 18.56
CA ALA A 67 -2.32 -3.76 17.28
C ALA A 67 -2.64 -5.27 17.21
N PHE A 68 -2.23 -6.04 18.21
CA PHE A 68 -2.49 -7.48 18.26
C PHE A 68 -3.98 -7.81 18.43
N THR A 69 -4.74 -7.00 19.18
CA THR A 69 -6.19 -7.15 19.29
C THR A 69 -6.85 -6.92 17.92
N ALA A 70 -6.45 -5.85 17.21
CA ALA A 70 -6.96 -5.58 15.88
C ALA A 70 -6.63 -6.71 14.88
N VAL A 71 -5.42 -7.24 14.93
CA VAL A 71 -5.01 -8.39 14.12
C VAL A 71 -5.84 -9.63 14.47
N GLY A 72 -6.01 -9.94 15.76
CA GLY A 72 -6.83 -11.07 16.22
C GLY A 72 -8.27 -10.98 15.77
N LEU A 73 -8.89 -9.80 15.92
CA LEU A 73 -10.26 -9.54 15.45
C LEU A 73 -10.37 -9.65 13.92
N SER A 74 -9.37 -9.17 13.18
CA SER A 74 -9.32 -9.25 11.73
C SER A 74 -9.20 -10.70 11.25
N HIS A 75 -8.38 -11.52 11.89
CA HIS A 75 -8.27 -12.95 11.63
C HIS A 75 -9.58 -13.70 11.93
N TRP A 76 -10.17 -13.43 13.10
CA TRP A 76 -11.45 -14.06 13.47
C TRP A 76 -12.56 -13.66 12.48
N GLY A 77 -12.73 -12.37 12.21
CA GLY A 77 -13.74 -11.86 11.28
C GLY A 77 -13.55 -12.41 9.85
N SER A 78 -12.30 -12.47 9.37
CA SER A 78 -11.98 -13.00 8.04
C SER A 78 -12.34 -14.49 7.91
N ASN A 79 -12.09 -15.29 8.95
CA ASN A 79 -12.49 -16.70 8.97
C ASN A 79 -14.02 -16.85 8.89
N VAL A 80 -14.75 -16.12 9.75
CA VAL A 80 -16.20 -16.19 9.81
C VAL A 80 -16.82 -15.79 8.46
N ILE A 81 -16.41 -14.65 7.89
CA ILE A 81 -17.01 -14.19 6.62
C ILE A 81 -16.62 -15.08 5.45
N SER A 82 -15.36 -15.48 5.34
CA SER A 82 -14.90 -16.36 4.25
C SER A 82 -15.68 -17.70 4.29
N GLU A 83 -15.88 -18.29 5.46
CA GLU A 83 -16.63 -19.53 5.60
C GLU A 83 -18.13 -19.36 5.28
N LEU A 84 -18.74 -18.27 5.75
CA LEU A 84 -20.13 -17.95 5.43
C LEU A 84 -20.34 -17.79 3.92
N LEU A 85 -19.45 -17.08 3.25
CA LEU A 85 -19.56 -16.85 1.81
C LEU A 85 -19.35 -18.15 1.03
N LYS A 86 -18.36 -18.96 1.38
CA LYS A 86 -18.11 -20.26 0.73
C LYS A 86 -19.25 -21.24 0.88
N THR A 87 -19.93 -21.19 2.03
CA THR A 87 -21.08 -22.08 2.31
C THR A 87 -22.35 -21.63 1.58
N ASN A 88 -22.59 -20.31 1.49
CA ASN A 88 -23.86 -19.80 0.98
C ASN A 88 -23.82 -19.38 -0.50
N ILE A 89 -22.62 -19.16 -1.06
CA ILE A 89 -22.43 -18.68 -2.44
C ILE A 89 -21.50 -19.64 -3.18
N PRO A 90 -22.03 -20.63 -3.93
CA PRO A 90 -21.19 -21.61 -4.64
C PRO A 90 -20.17 -20.97 -5.61
N ALA A 91 -20.51 -19.85 -6.25
CA ALA A 91 -19.64 -19.12 -7.16
C ALA A 91 -18.32 -18.64 -6.50
N VAL A 92 -18.30 -18.45 -5.18
CA VAL A 92 -17.10 -18.09 -4.41
C VAL A 92 -16.07 -19.22 -4.37
N ASN A 93 -16.48 -20.45 -4.56
CA ASN A 93 -15.60 -21.62 -4.57
C ASN A 93 -15.00 -21.92 -5.95
N ASP A 94 -15.46 -21.23 -6.99
CA ASP A 94 -14.95 -21.38 -8.35
C ASP A 94 -13.78 -20.41 -8.58
N PRO A 95 -12.52 -20.90 -8.67
CA PRO A 95 -11.33 -20.06 -8.84
C PRO A 95 -11.28 -19.36 -10.21
N THR A 96 -12.15 -19.73 -11.14
CA THR A 96 -12.21 -19.09 -12.46
C THR A 96 -13.04 -17.82 -12.46
N THR A 97 -13.82 -17.59 -11.42
CA THR A 97 -14.67 -16.40 -11.30
C THR A 97 -14.00 -15.32 -10.43
N PHE A 98 -14.24 -14.05 -10.75
CA PHE A 98 -13.78 -12.93 -9.89
C PHE A 98 -14.39 -12.98 -8.49
N VAL A 99 -15.56 -13.62 -8.34
CA VAL A 99 -16.27 -13.76 -7.06
C VAL A 99 -15.46 -14.58 -6.05
N SER A 100 -14.54 -15.45 -6.52
CA SER A 100 -13.65 -16.24 -5.65
C SER A 100 -12.77 -15.38 -4.74
N THR A 101 -12.45 -14.14 -5.15
CA THR A 101 -11.71 -13.18 -4.32
C THR A 101 -12.41 -12.91 -2.98
N PHE A 102 -13.73 -12.91 -2.96
CA PHE A 102 -14.50 -12.73 -1.72
C PHE A 102 -14.50 -13.97 -0.81
N GLY A 103 -14.03 -15.11 -1.32
CA GLY A 103 -13.76 -16.31 -0.51
C GLY A 103 -12.38 -16.29 0.14
N ASP A 104 -11.49 -15.37 -0.27
CA ASP A 104 -10.13 -15.29 0.26
C ASP A 104 -10.12 -14.68 1.67
N LYS A 105 -9.55 -15.43 2.61
CA LYS A 105 -9.40 -14.97 4.01
C LYS A 105 -8.46 -13.75 4.11
N PHE A 106 -7.42 -13.68 3.29
CA PHE A 106 -6.48 -12.56 3.31
C PHE A 106 -7.17 -11.25 2.89
N PHE A 107 -8.04 -11.30 1.87
CA PHE A 107 -8.85 -10.16 1.46
C PHE A 107 -9.64 -9.55 2.63
N TRP A 108 -10.36 -10.38 3.37
CA TRP A 108 -11.15 -9.93 4.51
C TRP A 108 -10.30 -9.50 5.69
N MET A 109 -9.18 -10.17 5.94
CA MET A 109 -8.25 -9.80 7.01
C MET A 109 -7.71 -8.39 6.81
N VAL A 110 -7.25 -8.05 5.61
CA VAL A 110 -6.77 -6.71 5.27
C VAL A 110 -7.91 -5.69 5.37
N THR A 111 -9.09 -6.04 4.88
CA THR A 111 -10.28 -5.18 4.94
C THR A 111 -10.64 -4.84 6.39
N PHE A 112 -10.75 -5.84 7.28
CA PHE A 112 -11.05 -5.61 8.69
C PHE A 112 -9.97 -4.82 9.41
N ALA A 113 -8.69 -5.15 9.19
CA ALA A 113 -7.59 -4.43 9.79
C ALA A 113 -7.62 -2.94 9.38
N THR A 114 -7.94 -2.66 8.12
CA THR A 114 -8.07 -1.31 7.58
C THR A 114 -9.26 -0.56 8.23
N VAL A 115 -10.43 -1.19 8.26
CA VAL A 115 -11.62 -0.60 8.87
C VAL A 115 -11.40 -0.32 10.35
N LEU A 116 -10.82 -1.25 11.10
CA LEU A 116 -10.48 -1.04 12.51
C LEU A 116 -9.49 0.10 12.69
N GLY A 117 -8.44 0.19 11.85
CA GLY A 117 -7.49 1.29 11.89
C GLY A 117 -8.15 2.65 11.65
N ILE A 118 -9.06 2.75 10.68
CA ILE A 118 -9.85 3.96 10.41
C ILE A 118 -10.74 4.29 11.61
N LEU A 119 -11.45 3.31 12.17
CA LEU A 119 -12.30 3.52 13.35
C LEU A 119 -11.47 4.02 14.54
N PHE A 120 -10.31 3.46 14.79
CA PHE A 120 -9.41 3.91 15.86
C PHE A 120 -8.94 5.35 15.68
N SER A 121 -8.79 5.81 14.42
CA SER A 121 -8.41 7.20 14.13
C SER A 121 -9.44 8.24 14.59
N TYR A 122 -10.71 7.85 14.76
CA TYR A 122 -11.77 8.72 15.31
C TYR A 122 -11.86 8.68 16.84
N THR A 123 -11.09 7.80 17.49
CA THR A 123 -11.07 7.66 18.94
C THR A 123 -9.88 8.36 19.57
N LYS A 124 -9.79 8.34 20.91
CA LYS A 124 -8.63 8.84 21.66
C LYS A 124 -7.35 8.04 21.38
N LEU A 125 -7.45 6.86 20.76
CA LEU A 125 -6.30 6.02 20.44
C LEU A 125 -5.33 6.68 19.48
N LYS A 126 -5.78 7.62 18.63
CA LYS A 126 -4.89 8.40 17.75
C LYS A 126 -3.79 9.17 18.49
N GLN A 127 -3.97 9.47 19.80
CA GLN A 127 -2.98 10.16 20.62
C GLN A 127 -1.69 9.32 20.83
N TYR A 128 -1.78 8.00 20.64
CA TYR A 128 -0.60 7.12 20.70
C TYR A 128 0.36 7.30 19.53
N GLU A 129 -0.04 8.05 18.49
CA GLU A 129 0.88 8.53 17.47
C GLU A 129 2.02 9.34 18.09
N GLY A 130 1.72 10.19 19.08
CA GLY A 130 2.72 10.94 19.84
C GLY A 130 3.69 10.08 20.65
N ALA A 131 3.29 8.86 21.02
CA ALA A 131 4.14 7.86 21.66
C ALA A 131 4.86 6.93 20.65
N GLY A 132 4.70 7.17 19.33
CA GLY A 132 5.41 6.46 18.29
C GLY A 132 4.68 5.27 17.68
N ALA A 133 3.36 5.24 17.70
CA ALA A 133 2.57 4.14 17.10
C ALA A 133 2.95 3.87 15.63
N SER A 134 3.10 4.90 14.79
CA SER A 134 3.55 4.74 13.40
C SER A 134 4.98 4.22 13.29
N LYS A 135 5.87 4.57 14.23
CA LYS A 135 7.24 4.05 14.23
C LYS A 135 7.25 2.54 14.49
N ILE A 136 6.43 2.06 15.44
CA ILE A 136 6.26 0.64 15.72
C ILE A 136 5.64 -0.07 14.52
N GLY A 137 4.60 0.50 13.91
CA GLY A 137 4.00 0.00 12.67
C GLY A 137 5.03 -0.15 11.56
N SER A 138 5.93 0.84 11.40
CA SER A 138 7.01 0.78 10.41
C SER A 138 7.97 -0.39 10.67
N VAL A 139 8.30 -0.68 11.93
CA VAL A 139 9.13 -1.85 12.29
C VAL A 139 8.45 -3.14 11.82
N PHE A 140 7.15 -3.31 12.05
CA PHE A 140 6.41 -4.49 11.58
C PHE A 140 6.36 -4.57 10.05
N ILE A 141 6.25 -3.42 9.35
CA ILE A 141 6.35 -3.38 7.88
C ILE A 141 7.72 -3.87 7.42
N TYR A 142 8.82 -3.43 8.05
CA TYR A 142 10.16 -3.92 7.68
C TYR A 142 10.33 -5.41 7.94
N ILE A 143 9.79 -5.94 9.04
CA ILE A 143 9.77 -7.38 9.32
C ILE A 143 8.97 -8.12 8.24
N LEU A 144 7.82 -7.59 7.83
CA LEU A 144 7.01 -8.16 6.74
C LEU A 144 7.81 -8.22 5.44
N VAL A 145 8.44 -7.10 5.04
CA VAL A 145 9.24 -7.02 3.81
C VAL A 145 10.40 -7.99 3.84
N ALA A 146 11.12 -8.08 4.97
CA ALA A 146 12.20 -9.04 5.14
C ALA A 146 11.69 -10.48 5.04
N SER A 147 10.54 -10.80 5.64
CA SER A 147 9.92 -12.12 5.59
C SER A 147 9.49 -12.51 4.16
N ILE A 148 9.00 -11.55 3.38
CA ILE A 148 8.69 -11.76 1.96
C ILE A 148 9.99 -12.01 1.18
N GLY A 149 11.02 -11.18 1.40
CA GLY A 149 12.31 -11.32 0.74
C GLY A 149 12.98 -12.68 0.98
N MET A 150 12.89 -13.21 2.19
CA MET A 150 13.44 -14.55 2.52
C MET A 150 12.74 -15.71 1.79
N LYS A 151 11.49 -15.52 1.36
CA LYS A 151 10.75 -16.53 0.60
C LYS A 151 10.99 -16.44 -0.90
N MET A 152 11.81 -15.49 -1.36
CA MET A 152 12.08 -15.29 -2.78
C MET A 152 13.14 -16.24 -3.27
N ASP A 153 12.82 -17.00 -4.32
CA ASP A 153 13.79 -17.76 -5.11
C ASP A 153 14.24 -16.94 -6.33
N LEU A 154 15.36 -16.24 -6.17
CA LEU A 154 15.92 -15.40 -7.25
C LEU A 154 16.38 -16.24 -8.46
N GLY A 155 16.71 -17.53 -8.27
CA GLY A 155 17.08 -18.42 -9.36
C GLY A 155 15.94 -18.64 -10.35
N SER A 156 14.70 -18.69 -9.86
CA SER A 156 13.51 -18.87 -10.72
C SER A 156 13.22 -17.67 -11.62
N VAL A 157 13.71 -16.49 -11.29
CA VAL A 157 13.59 -15.28 -12.14
C VAL A 157 14.47 -15.41 -13.37
N LEU A 158 15.70 -15.92 -13.18
CA LEU A 158 16.67 -16.11 -14.27
C LEU A 158 16.29 -17.24 -15.21
N SER A 159 15.59 -18.26 -14.70
CA SER A 159 15.15 -19.41 -15.51
C SER A 159 13.98 -19.09 -16.46
N ASN A 160 13.29 -17.96 -16.26
CA ASN A 160 12.14 -17.57 -17.08
C ASN A 160 12.25 -16.10 -17.58
N PRO A 161 13.20 -15.80 -18.48
CA PRO A 161 13.43 -14.42 -18.92
C PRO A 161 12.24 -13.79 -19.65
N GLY A 162 11.39 -14.59 -20.29
CA GLY A 162 10.17 -14.10 -20.93
C GLY A 162 9.19 -13.44 -19.94
N LEU A 163 9.06 -14.00 -18.73
CA LEU A 163 8.21 -13.42 -17.69
C LEU A 163 8.80 -12.10 -17.15
N LEU A 164 10.13 -11.97 -17.11
CA LEU A 164 10.77 -10.71 -16.73
C LEU A 164 10.47 -9.60 -17.74
N ILE A 165 10.52 -9.93 -19.04
CA ILE A 165 10.17 -8.98 -20.12
C ILE A 165 8.71 -8.53 -19.97
N VAL A 166 7.78 -9.43 -19.72
CA VAL A 166 6.36 -9.09 -19.48
C VAL A 166 6.22 -8.15 -18.28
N GLY A 167 6.93 -8.43 -17.17
CA GLY A 167 6.94 -7.57 -15.99
C GLY A 167 7.50 -6.17 -16.28
N LEU A 168 8.57 -6.07 -17.06
CA LEU A 168 9.16 -4.78 -17.47
C LEU A 168 8.21 -3.98 -18.38
N ILE A 169 7.56 -4.63 -19.34
CA ILE A 169 6.56 -3.97 -20.22
C ILE A 169 5.39 -3.46 -19.37
N TRP A 170 4.87 -4.29 -18.47
CA TRP A 170 3.79 -3.88 -17.57
C TRP A 170 4.20 -2.67 -16.72
N MET A 171 5.40 -2.69 -16.15
CA MET A 171 5.91 -1.55 -15.37
C MET A 171 6.09 -0.31 -16.24
N ALA A 172 6.60 -0.44 -17.47
CA ALA A 172 6.76 0.69 -18.39
C ALA A 172 5.41 1.34 -18.72
N ILE A 173 4.36 0.55 -18.94
CA ILE A 173 2.99 1.04 -19.16
C ILE A 173 2.49 1.77 -17.91
N HIS A 174 2.67 1.18 -16.71
CA HIS A 174 2.29 1.81 -15.45
C HIS A 174 2.98 3.16 -15.26
N VAL A 175 4.30 3.22 -15.45
CA VAL A 175 5.09 4.45 -15.32
C VAL A 175 4.61 5.51 -16.32
N LEU A 176 4.42 5.12 -17.58
CA LEU A 176 3.92 6.02 -18.62
C LEU A 176 2.56 6.62 -18.24
N LEU A 177 1.61 5.77 -17.84
CA LEU A 177 0.28 6.23 -17.43
C LEU A 177 0.35 7.17 -16.21
N MET A 178 1.13 6.82 -15.19
CA MET A 178 1.30 7.66 -14.00
C MET A 178 1.90 9.02 -14.34
N VAL A 179 2.91 9.06 -15.20
CA VAL A 179 3.55 10.30 -15.64
C VAL A 179 2.60 11.16 -16.48
N VAL A 180 1.87 10.55 -17.42
CA VAL A 180 0.88 11.25 -18.25
C VAL A 180 -0.21 11.86 -17.38
N VAL A 181 -0.79 11.07 -16.46
CA VAL A 181 -1.84 11.56 -15.55
C VAL A 181 -1.30 12.66 -14.65
N ALA A 182 -0.14 12.47 -14.01
CA ALA A 182 0.47 13.49 -13.17
C ALA A 182 0.71 14.81 -13.94
N LYS A 183 1.13 14.71 -15.20
CA LYS A 183 1.32 15.88 -16.08
C LYS A 183 0.02 16.58 -16.40
N LEU A 184 -1.05 15.82 -16.70
CA LEU A 184 -2.35 16.37 -17.05
C LEU A 184 -3.01 17.09 -15.87
N ILE A 185 -2.97 16.49 -14.67
CA ILE A 185 -3.55 17.07 -13.45
C ILE A 185 -2.58 17.97 -12.68
N ARG A 186 -1.37 18.17 -13.18
CA ARG A 186 -0.28 18.96 -12.54
C ARG A 186 0.03 18.47 -11.11
N ALA A 187 0.00 17.15 -10.92
CA ALA A 187 0.26 16.57 -9.62
C ALA A 187 1.75 16.70 -9.23
N PRO A 188 2.04 17.04 -7.97
CA PRO A 188 3.40 16.98 -7.41
C PRO A 188 4.03 15.59 -7.55
N PHE A 189 5.33 15.55 -7.72
CA PHE A 189 6.08 14.29 -7.80
C PHE A 189 5.87 13.39 -6.58
N PHE A 190 5.58 13.98 -5.43
CA PHE A 190 5.18 13.25 -4.24
C PHE A 190 3.99 12.30 -4.51
N PHE A 191 2.90 12.83 -5.06
CA PHE A 191 1.70 12.01 -5.32
C PHE A 191 1.93 10.99 -6.42
N LEU A 192 2.73 11.32 -7.44
CA LEU A 192 3.15 10.35 -8.45
C LEU A 192 3.93 9.20 -7.82
N ALA A 193 4.96 9.51 -7.03
CA ALA A 193 5.86 8.52 -6.47
C ALA A 193 5.17 7.66 -5.39
N VAL A 194 4.50 8.30 -4.43
CA VAL A 194 3.83 7.60 -3.33
C VAL A 194 2.59 6.87 -3.83
N GLY A 195 1.79 7.48 -4.72
CA GLY A 195 0.62 6.85 -5.34
C GLY A 195 1.00 5.64 -6.19
N SER A 196 2.07 5.73 -6.98
CA SER A 196 2.60 4.57 -7.71
C SER A 196 2.97 3.44 -6.77
N LYS A 197 3.67 3.72 -5.67
CA LYS A 197 4.06 2.70 -4.69
C LYS A 197 2.90 2.22 -3.81
N ALA A 198 1.89 3.04 -3.61
CA ALA A 198 0.64 2.62 -2.97
C ALA A 198 -0.09 1.55 -3.80
N ASN A 199 -0.04 1.68 -5.12
CA ASN A 199 -0.61 0.70 -6.05
C ASN A 199 0.30 -0.53 -6.26
N ILE A 200 1.63 -0.33 -6.27
CA ILE A 200 2.63 -1.39 -6.48
C ILE A 200 3.46 -1.57 -5.22
N GLY A 201 3.21 -2.61 -4.45
CA GLY A 201 3.89 -2.90 -3.18
C GLY A 201 3.20 -2.35 -1.93
N GLY A 202 2.18 -1.50 -2.09
CA GLY A 202 1.23 -1.11 -1.05
C GLY A 202 1.88 -0.60 0.24
N ALA A 203 1.35 -1.07 1.38
CA ALA A 203 1.78 -0.64 2.72
C ALA A 203 3.26 -0.95 3.05
N ALA A 204 3.89 -1.87 2.34
CA ALA A 204 5.30 -2.18 2.53
C ALA A 204 6.24 -1.11 1.94
N SER A 205 5.85 -0.41 0.89
CA SER A 205 6.76 0.47 0.14
C SER A 205 6.32 1.94 0.06
N ALA A 206 5.03 2.23 0.04
CA ALA A 206 4.54 3.61 -0.04
C ALA A 206 4.98 4.48 1.15
N PRO A 207 4.97 4.00 2.42
CA PRO A 207 5.49 4.77 3.55
C PRO A 207 6.99 5.07 3.44
N ILE A 208 7.76 4.14 2.87
CA ILE A 208 9.21 4.32 2.67
C ILE A 208 9.46 5.50 1.72
N ILE A 209 8.77 5.52 0.57
CA ILE A 209 8.86 6.62 -0.38
C ILE A 209 8.36 7.93 0.26
N ALA A 210 7.23 7.91 0.95
CA ALA A 210 6.68 9.10 1.61
C ALA A 210 7.67 9.69 2.63
N THR A 211 8.30 8.83 3.45
CA THR A 211 9.32 9.23 4.43
C THR A 211 10.55 9.84 3.77
N ALA A 212 10.94 9.38 2.60
CA ALA A 212 12.06 9.92 1.85
C ALA A 212 11.81 11.34 1.33
N PHE A 213 10.56 11.74 1.13
CA PHE A 213 10.19 13.15 0.90
C PHE A 213 10.22 13.96 2.19
N HIS A 214 9.59 13.45 3.25
CA HIS A 214 9.62 14.04 4.59
C HIS A 214 9.16 13.00 5.65
N PRO A 215 9.85 12.90 6.81
CA PRO A 215 9.52 11.91 7.84
C PRO A 215 8.07 11.95 8.33
N SER A 216 7.47 13.15 8.42
CA SER A 216 6.06 13.31 8.86
C SER A 216 5.05 12.73 7.87
N LEU A 217 5.43 12.48 6.63
CA LEU A 217 4.53 11.97 5.59
C LEU A 217 4.42 10.43 5.57
N ALA A 218 5.13 9.73 6.46
CA ALA A 218 5.05 8.27 6.55
C ALA A 218 3.61 7.75 6.68
N SER A 219 2.82 8.36 7.57
CA SER A 219 1.41 8.02 7.78
C SER A 219 0.54 8.29 6.55
N VAL A 220 0.86 9.32 5.77
CA VAL A 220 0.18 9.59 4.49
C VAL A 220 0.47 8.48 3.49
N GLY A 221 1.71 7.98 3.44
CA GLY A 221 2.06 6.83 2.62
C GLY A 221 1.27 5.58 2.98
N VAL A 222 1.06 5.32 4.28
CA VAL A 222 0.21 4.20 4.75
C VAL A 222 -1.24 4.40 4.29
N LEU A 223 -1.82 5.59 4.49
CA LEU A 223 -3.21 5.87 4.08
C LEU A 223 -3.41 5.72 2.57
N LEU A 224 -2.47 6.22 1.76
CA LEU A 224 -2.52 6.05 0.31
C LEU A 224 -2.40 4.58 -0.09
N ALA A 225 -1.59 3.79 0.61
CA ALA A 225 -1.47 2.35 0.37
C ALA A 225 -2.78 1.61 0.67
N VAL A 226 -3.42 1.93 1.80
CA VAL A 226 -4.73 1.37 2.17
C VAL A 226 -5.78 1.72 1.10
N PHE A 227 -5.83 2.98 0.68
CA PHE A 227 -6.70 3.41 -0.40
C PHE A 227 -6.38 2.69 -1.71
N GLY A 228 -5.09 2.51 -2.02
CA GLY A 228 -4.59 1.75 -3.16
C GLY A 228 -5.06 0.29 -3.15
N TYR A 229 -5.09 -0.38 -2.01
CA TYR A 229 -5.64 -1.74 -1.89
C TYR A 229 -7.14 -1.79 -2.21
N VAL A 230 -7.92 -0.84 -1.69
CA VAL A 230 -9.36 -0.78 -1.97
C VAL A 230 -9.60 -0.54 -3.47
N VAL A 231 -9.04 0.54 -4.02
CA VAL A 231 -9.24 0.90 -5.44
C VAL A 231 -8.64 -0.15 -6.37
N GLY A 232 -7.45 -0.66 -6.05
CA GLY A 232 -6.77 -1.69 -6.84
C GLY A 232 -7.54 -3.00 -6.90
N THR A 233 -8.11 -3.44 -5.78
CA THR A 233 -8.90 -4.67 -5.73
C THR A 233 -10.16 -4.55 -6.59
N TYR A 234 -10.94 -3.48 -6.43
CA TYR A 234 -12.14 -3.28 -7.25
C TYR A 234 -11.80 -3.02 -8.72
N GLY A 235 -10.69 -2.29 -8.99
CA GLY A 235 -10.18 -2.10 -10.35
C GLY A 235 -9.74 -3.41 -11.01
N ALA A 236 -9.11 -4.31 -10.26
CA ALA A 236 -8.72 -5.64 -10.76
C ALA A 236 -9.94 -6.51 -11.07
N ILE A 237 -10.97 -6.49 -10.22
CA ILE A 237 -12.24 -7.17 -10.47
C ILE A 237 -12.89 -6.65 -11.77
N LEU A 238 -13.00 -5.34 -11.92
CA LEU A 238 -13.54 -4.72 -13.13
C LEU A 238 -12.72 -5.12 -14.37
N SER A 239 -11.39 -5.10 -14.27
CA SER A 239 -10.50 -5.51 -15.36
C SER A 239 -10.70 -6.98 -15.73
N ALA A 240 -10.89 -7.87 -14.74
CA ALA A 240 -11.15 -9.28 -14.98
C ALA A 240 -12.47 -9.49 -15.74
N ILE A 241 -13.52 -8.79 -15.35
CA ILE A 241 -14.83 -8.81 -16.05
C ILE A 241 -14.68 -8.33 -17.50
N LEU A 242 -13.98 -7.22 -17.72
CA LEU A 242 -13.76 -6.68 -19.07
C LEU A 242 -12.94 -7.64 -19.94
N MET A 243 -11.92 -8.30 -19.38
CA MET A 243 -11.13 -9.30 -20.09
C MET A 243 -11.97 -10.54 -20.44
N GLU A 244 -12.84 -10.99 -19.55
CA GLU A 244 -13.75 -12.11 -19.82
C GLU A 244 -14.73 -11.80 -20.97
N ILE A 245 -15.25 -10.57 -21.02
CA ILE A 245 -16.13 -10.12 -22.10
C ILE A 245 -15.36 -10.02 -23.45
N ALA A 246 -14.10 -9.60 -23.40
CA ALA A 246 -13.27 -9.40 -24.60
C ALA A 246 -12.58 -10.68 -25.08
N ALA A 247 -12.53 -11.74 -24.26
CA ALA A 247 -11.90 -13.00 -24.63
C ALA A 247 -12.65 -13.65 -25.81
N PRO A 248 -11.94 -14.15 -26.82
CA PRO A 248 -12.56 -14.93 -27.88
C PRO A 248 -13.16 -16.21 -27.28
N LYS A 249 -14.43 -16.48 -27.59
CA LYS A 249 -15.12 -17.71 -27.18
C LYS A 249 -14.68 -18.88 -28.02
#